data_7135657e65d9df9b8a709445b160197f
#
_entry.id   7135657e65d9df9b8a709445b160197f
#
_cell.length_a   1.000
_cell.length_b   1.000
_cell.length_c   1.000
_cell.angle_alpha   90.00
_cell.angle_beta   90.00
_cell.angle_gamma   90.00
#
_symmetry.space_group_name_H-M   'P 1'
#
loop_
_entity.id
_entity.type
_entity.pdbx_description
1 polymer ?
#
loop_
_entity_poly.entity_id
_entity_poly.type
_entity_poly.pdbx_seq_one_letter_code
_entity_poly.pdbx_strand_id
1 'polypeptide(L)'
;LNRNIVQCLHDYDIPLYLSHTITDIVGKSRVEKVVVSKVDENRNPIKGTEMEFDCDCVLLSVGLIPENELSNELGIEMDPRTHGPIVYENMETSMEGVFASGNVVHVHDLVDFVSLESEKAGMGAGRYVSNGEVSKNCVVKTINGIIFRM
;
A
#
# COMPACT_ATOMS: atom_id res chain seq x y z
N LEU A 1 9.90 7.54 14.56
CA LEU A 1 10.12 8.42 13.39
C LEU A 1 11.57 8.32 12.95
N ASN A 2 11.80 8.28 11.64
CA ASN A 2 13.15 8.28 11.08
C ASN A 2 13.83 9.63 11.37
N ARG A 3 15.10 9.57 11.82
CA ARG A 3 15.88 10.75 12.22
C ARG A 3 15.95 11.80 11.11
N ASN A 4 16.13 11.37 9.86
CA ASN A 4 16.24 12.29 8.72
C ASN A 4 14.93 13.03 8.44
N ILE A 5 13.78 12.38 8.63
CA ILE A 5 12.46 13.00 8.47
C ILE A 5 12.25 14.07 9.54
N VAL A 6 12.58 13.76 10.79
CA VAL A 6 12.49 14.73 11.88
C VAL A 6 13.41 15.93 11.65
N GLN A 7 14.62 15.69 11.11
CA GLN A 7 15.54 16.76 10.76
C GLN A 7 14.96 17.68 9.68
N CYS A 8 14.35 17.12 8.61
CA CYS A 8 13.70 17.93 7.58
C CYS A 8 12.59 18.82 8.15
N LEU A 9 11.78 18.31 9.10
CA LEU A 9 10.76 19.14 9.75
C LEU A 9 11.36 20.32 10.52
N HIS A 10 12.49 20.09 11.22
CA HIS A 10 13.21 21.15 11.93
C HIS A 10 13.86 22.16 10.99
N ASP A 11 14.45 21.71 9.88
CA ASP A 11 15.14 22.58 8.93
C ASP A 11 14.18 23.54 8.21
N TYR A 12 12.91 23.16 8.09
CA TYR A 12 11.86 23.94 7.43
C TYR A 12 10.80 24.49 8.38
N ASP A 13 11.03 24.43 9.70
CA ASP A 13 10.09 24.89 10.74
C ASP A 13 8.66 24.34 10.57
N ILE A 14 8.56 23.05 10.14
CA ILE A 14 7.26 22.40 9.95
C ILE A 14 6.80 21.79 11.28
N PRO A 15 5.66 22.25 11.85
CA PRO A 15 5.18 21.72 13.12
C PRO A 15 4.72 20.26 13.00
N LEU A 16 5.11 19.42 13.95
CA LEU A 16 4.73 18.01 14.00
C LEU A 16 3.76 17.76 15.15
N TYR A 17 2.56 17.35 14.84
CA TYR A 17 1.53 16.97 15.80
C TYR A 17 1.37 15.44 15.82
N LEU A 18 1.98 14.78 16.83
CA LEU A 18 1.83 13.33 17.05
C LEU A 18 0.50 13.03 17.73
N SER A 19 -0.06 11.84 17.47
CA SER A 19 -1.36 11.40 17.99
C SER A 19 -2.50 12.36 17.63
N HIS A 20 -2.46 12.89 16.42
CA HIS A 20 -3.53 13.72 15.85
C HIS A 20 -3.97 13.16 14.50
N THR A 21 -5.20 13.44 14.13
CA THR A 21 -5.76 13.08 12.82
C THR A 21 -6.66 14.20 12.30
N ILE A 22 -6.82 14.27 10.99
CA ILE A 22 -7.81 15.15 10.36
C ILE A 22 -9.19 14.55 10.63
N THR A 23 -10.08 15.37 11.20
CA THR A 23 -11.45 14.97 11.52
C THR A 23 -12.50 15.62 10.62
N ASP A 24 -12.15 16.74 9.99
CA ASP A 24 -13.03 17.38 9.02
C ASP A 24 -12.21 18.19 8.00
N ILE A 25 -12.75 18.31 6.78
CA ILE A 25 -12.21 19.11 5.69
C ILE A 25 -13.32 20.03 5.19
N VAL A 26 -13.12 21.32 5.37
CA VAL A 26 -14.11 22.34 5.05
C VAL A 26 -13.75 23.03 3.73
N GLY A 27 -14.74 23.27 2.88
CA GLY A 27 -14.61 23.96 1.60
C GLY A 27 -15.72 23.54 0.64
N LYS A 28 -15.98 24.33 -0.40
CA LYS A 28 -17.01 24.02 -1.42
C LYS A 28 -16.41 23.44 -2.69
N SER A 29 -15.58 24.20 -3.38
CA SER A 29 -14.90 23.82 -4.62
C SER A 29 -13.42 23.54 -4.41
N ARG A 30 -12.88 24.03 -3.32
CA ARG A 30 -11.49 23.85 -2.89
C ARG A 30 -11.48 23.78 -1.36
N VAL A 31 -10.45 23.18 -0.79
CA VAL A 31 -10.23 23.18 0.66
C VAL A 31 -9.98 24.61 1.12
N GLU A 32 -10.66 25.01 2.18
CA GLU A 32 -10.54 26.32 2.83
C GLU A 32 -9.97 26.17 4.25
N LYS A 33 -10.26 25.04 4.89
CA LYS A 33 -9.85 24.76 6.26
C LYS A 33 -9.82 23.26 6.51
N VAL A 34 -8.97 22.80 7.43
CA VAL A 34 -9.03 21.47 8.03
C VAL A 34 -9.19 21.56 9.54
N VAL A 35 -9.90 20.58 10.09
CA VAL A 35 -10.01 20.38 11.53
C VAL A 35 -9.19 19.15 11.90
N VAL A 36 -8.31 19.32 12.88
CA VAL A 36 -7.43 18.26 13.38
C VAL A 36 -7.73 18.04 14.85
N SER A 37 -7.92 16.79 15.25
CA SER A 37 -8.16 16.45 16.65
C SER A 37 -7.09 15.48 17.16
N LYS A 38 -6.79 15.56 18.46
CA LYS A 38 -6.00 14.54 19.15
C LYS A 38 -6.75 13.22 19.16
N VAL A 39 -6.01 12.10 19.08
CA VAL A 39 -6.59 10.75 19.15
C VAL A 39 -6.14 10.02 20.43
N ASP A 40 -7.00 9.13 20.92
CA ASP A 40 -6.71 8.21 22.00
C ASP A 40 -5.84 7.02 21.54
N GLU A 41 -5.57 6.07 22.45
CA GLU A 41 -4.80 4.85 22.16
C GLU A 41 -5.46 3.95 21.12
N ASN A 42 -6.79 4.04 20.97
CA ASN A 42 -7.58 3.31 19.98
C ASN A 42 -7.74 4.08 18.65
N ARG A 43 -7.06 5.23 18.52
CA ARG A 43 -7.12 6.14 17.37
C ARG A 43 -8.47 6.84 17.18
N ASN A 44 -9.31 6.92 18.23
CA ASN A 44 -10.55 7.68 18.19
C ASN A 44 -10.29 9.14 18.50
N PRO A 45 -10.91 10.09 17.77
CA PRO A 45 -10.77 11.52 18.07
C PRO A 45 -11.31 11.88 19.45
N ILE A 46 -10.54 12.65 20.21
CA ILE A 46 -10.92 13.15 21.52
C ILE A 46 -11.64 14.49 21.35
N LYS A 47 -12.91 14.54 21.77
CA LYS A 47 -13.72 15.77 21.72
C LYS A 47 -13.11 16.89 22.58
N GLY A 48 -13.18 18.13 22.07
CA GLY A 48 -12.64 19.30 22.74
C GLY A 48 -11.14 19.52 22.54
N THR A 49 -10.53 18.78 21.61
CA THR A 49 -9.12 18.93 21.22
C THR A 49 -8.97 19.42 19.77
N GLU A 50 -10.06 19.86 19.16
CA GLU A 50 -10.10 20.31 17.79
C GLU A 50 -9.24 21.56 17.60
N MET A 51 -8.39 21.52 16.59
CA MET A 51 -7.58 22.64 16.09
C MET A 51 -7.97 22.90 14.64
N GLU A 52 -8.18 24.16 14.31
CA GLU A 52 -8.49 24.55 12.94
C GLU A 52 -7.25 25.14 12.26
N PHE A 53 -7.02 24.73 11.02
CA PHE A 53 -5.96 25.26 10.17
C PHE A 53 -6.54 25.74 8.85
N ASP A 54 -6.38 27.02 8.56
CA ASP A 54 -6.71 27.57 7.24
C ASP A 54 -5.69 27.08 6.23
N CYS A 55 -6.16 26.44 5.18
CA CYS A 55 -5.32 25.90 4.12
C CYS A 55 -6.10 25.73 2.83
N ASP A 56 -5.41 25.75 1.72
CA ASP A 56 -5.98 25.59 0.38
C ASP A 56 -5.64 24.22 -0.25
N CYS A 57 -4.85 23.41 0.44
CA CYS A 57 -4.45 22.08 0.01
C CYS A 57 -4.21 21.16 1.21
N VAL A 58 -4.59 19.90 1.09
CA VAL A 58 -4.31 18.85 2.06
C VAL A 58 -3.57 17.72 1.36
N LEU A 59 -2.39 17.36 1.89
CA LEU A 59 -1.62 16.21 1.40
C LEU A 59 -1.83 15.04 2.36
N LEU A 60 -2.41 13.96 1.86
CA LEU A 60 -2.64 12.73 2.62
C LEU A 60 -1.54 11.71 2.32
N SER A 61 -0.89 11.23 3.37
CA SER A 61 0.09 10.15 3.30
C SER A 61 -0.28 9.08 4.34
N VAL A 62 -1.41 8.43 4.09
CA VAL A 62 -2.08 7.51 5.06
C VAL A 62 -1.74 6.04 4.83
N GLY A 63 -0.78 5.76 3.99
CA GLY A 63 -0.33 4.42 3.60
C GLY A 63 -0.74 4.07 2.17
N LEU A 64 -0.22 2.94 1.70
CA LEU A 64 -0.51 2.39 0.40
C LEU A 64 -1.50 1.24 0.53
N ILE A 65 -2.41 1.16 -0.44
CA ILE A 65 -3.34 0.04 -0.61
C ILE A 65 -3.06 -0.56 -1.98
N PRO A 66 -2.89 -1.89 -2.10
CA PRO A 66 -2.77 -2.54 -3.39
C PRO A 66 -3.98 -2.24 -4.27
N GLU A 67 -3.76 -1.66 -5.45
CA GLU A 67 -4.84 -1.36 -6.38
C GLU A 67 -5.12 -2.57 -7.25
N ASN A 68 -6.26 -3.20 -7.03
CA ASN A 68 -6.60 -4.50 -7.62
C ASN A 68 -7.99 -4.53 -8.28
N GLU A 69 -8.46 -3.41 -8.80
CA GLU A 69 -9.75 -3.35 -9.52
C GLU A 69 -9.76 -4.34 -10.69
N LEU A 70 -8.74 -4.32 -11.55
CA LEU A 70 -8.62 -5.22 -12.68
C LEU A 70 -8.49 -6.70 -12.27
N SER A 71 -7.75 -6.96 -11.19
CA SER A 71 -7.61 -8.33 -10.66
C SER A 71 -8.95 -8.88 -10.16
N ASN A 72 -9.74 -8.04 -9.50
CA ASN A 72 -11.08 -8.41 -9.03
C ASN A 72 -12.06 -8.60 -10.18
N GLU A 73 -12.04 -7.74 -11.20
CA GLU A 73 -12.89 -7.87 -12.40
C GLU A 73 -12.60 -9.16 -13.16
N LEU A 74 -11.34 -9.61 -13.21
CA LEU A 74 -10.94 -10.88 -13.79
C LEU A 74 -11.29 -12.09 -12.93
N GLY A 75 -11.74 -11.91 -11.68
CA GLY A 75 -12.05 -13.00 -10.77
C GLY A 75 -10.82 -13.72 -10.22
N ILE A 76 -9.67 -13.05 -10.16
CA ILE A 76 -8.44 -13.60 -9.56
C ILE A 76 -8.63 -13.76 -8.05
N GLU A 77 -8.16 -14.88 -7.50
CA GLU A 77 -8.21 -15.12 -6.06
C GLU A 77 -7.32 -14.12 -5.30
N MET A 78 -7.90 -13.48 -4.27
CA MET A 78 -7.24 -12.44 -3.49
C MET A 78 -6.88 -12.95 -2.08
N ASP A 79 -5.69 -12.58 -1.59
CA ASP A 79 -5.30 -12.83 -0.19
C ASP A 79 -5.99 -11.79 0.72
N PRO A 80 -6.82 -12.23 1.70
CA PRO A 80 -7.56 -11.31 2.57
C PRO A 80 -6.68 -10.47 3.50
N ARG A 81 -5.39 -10.80 3.64
CA ARG A 81 -4.45 -10.08 4.51
C ARG A 81 -3.70 -8.98 3.78
N THR A 82 -3.25 -9.27 2.56
CA THR A 82 -2.51 -8.30 1.73
C THR A 82 -3.42 -7.48 0.84
N HIS A 83 -4.65 -7.96 0.61
CA HIS A 83 -5.59 -7.44 -0.38
C HIS A 83 -5.03 -7.44 -1.82
N GLY A 84 -4.00 -8.25 -2.06
CA GLY A 84 -3.40 -8.50 -3.37
C GLY A 84 -3.75 -9.89 -3.90
N PRO A 85 -3.48 -10.17 -5.18
CA PRO A 85 -3.70 -11.50 -5.78
C PRO A 85 -2.82 -12.55 -5.11
N ILE A 86 -3.36 -13.75 -4.94
CA ILE A 86 -2.58 -14.93 -4.58
C ILE A 86 -1.73 -15.30 -5.80
N VAL A 87 -0.42 -15.43 -5.59
CA VAL A 87 0.53 -15.79 -6.65
C VAL A 87 1.31 -17.05 -6.31
N TYR A 88 1.71 -17.78 -7.34
CA TYR A 88 2.64 -18.91 -7.24
C TYR A 88 4.11 -18.44 -7.24
N GLU A 89 5.04 -19.37 -7.12
CA GLU A 89 6.48 -19.06 -7.08
C GLU A 89 7.03 -18.38 -8.35
N ASN A 90 6.34 -18.55 -9.48
CA ASN A 90 6.64 -17.89 -10.75
C ASN A 90 5.89 -16.57 -10.95
N MET A 91 5.20 -16.09 -9.91
CA MET A 91 4.35 -14.88 -9.90
C MET A 91 3.09 -14.99 -10.77
N GLU A 92 2.72 -16.20 -11.22
CA GLU A 92 1.43 -16.44 -11.87
C GLU A 92 0.31 -16.42 -10.84
N THR A 93 -0.83 -15.87 -11.20
CA THR A 93 -2.02 -15.79 -10.34
C THR A 93 -2.85 -17.09 -10.40
N SER A 94 -4.00 -17.11 -9.73
CA SER A 94 -4.97 -18.20 -9.86
C SER A 94 -5.51 -18.34 -11.31
N MET A 95 -5.43 -17.27 -12.11
CA MET A 95 -5.81 -17.28 -13.51
C MET A 95 -4.59 -17.59 -14.38
N GLU A 96 -4.73 -18.60 -15.25
CA GLU A 96 -3.69 -19.05 -16.16
C GLU A 96 -3.21 -17.95 -17.10
N GLY A 97 -1.89 -17.79 -17.24
CA GLY A 97 -1.26 -16.79 -18.11
C GLY A 97 -1.32 -15.36 -17.58
N VAL A 98 -1.88 -15.13 -16.38
CA VAL A 98 -1.92 -13.83 -15.73
C VAL A 98 -0.91 -13.80 -14.59
N PHE A 99 0.01 -12.83 -14.65
CA PHE A 99 1.09 -12.65 -13.70
C PHE A 99 0.93 -11.33 -12.94
N ALA A 100 1.28 -11.30 -11.68
CA ALA A 100 1.24 -10.09 -10.85
C ALA A 100 2.51 -9.95 -10.02
N SER A 101 2.98 -8.70 -9.84
CA SER A 101 4.19 -8.39 -9.05
C SER A 101 4.12 -6.99 -8.46
N GLY A 102 4.95 -6.74 -7.47
CA GLY A 102 5.07 -5.43 -6.82
C GLY A 102 3.90 -5.09 -5.93
N ASN A 103 3.59 -3.80 -5.81
CA ASN A 103 2.62 -3.30 -4.84
C ASN A 103 1.16 -3.72 -5.09
N VAL A 104 0.84 -4.28 -6.23
CA VAL A 104 -0.49 -4.90 -6.46
C VAL A 104 -0.62 -6.22 -5.69
N VAL A 105 0.48 -6.97 -5.47
CA VAL A 105 0.50 -8.22 -4.71
C VAL A 105 0.53 -7.94 -3.21
N HIS A 106 1.44 -7.10 -2.78
CA HIS A 106 1.53 -6.56 -1.42
C HIS A 106 2.42 -5.32 -1.42
N VAL A 107 2.24 -4.46 -0.42
CA VAL A 107 3.06 -3.25 -0.31
C VAL A 107 4.47 -3.59 0.16
N HIS A 108 5.46 -3.17 -0.61
CA HIS A 108 6.88 -3.34 -0.30
C HIS A 108 7.46 -2.10 0.38
N ASP A 109 8.37 -2.32 1.34
CA ASP A 109 9.13 -1.24 1.99
C ASP A 109 10.25 -0.69 1.09
N LEU A 110 10.80 -1.53 0.20
CA LEU A 110 11.92 -1.20 -0.68
C LEU A 110 11.60 -1.54 -2.13
N VAL A 111 11.93 -0.61 -3.04
CA VAL A 111 11.75 -0.78 -4.49
C VAL A 111 12.59 -1.93 -5.06
N ASP A 112 13.70 -2.28 -4.41
CA ASP A 112 14.56 -3.40 -4.83
C ASP A 112 13.79 -4.73 -4.83
N PHE A 113 12.92 -4.95 -3.85
CA PHE A 113 12.06 -6.15 -3.81
C PHE A 113 10.99 -6.13 -4.91
N VAL A 114 10.44 -4.96 -5.23
CA VAL A 114 9.53 -4.79 -6.37
C VAL A 114 10.21 -5.19 -7.67
N SER A 115 11.47 -4.75 -7.87
CA SER A 115 12.25 -5.09 -9.06
C SER A 115 12.51 -6.58 -9.17
N LEU A 116 12.91 -7.24 -8.08
CA LEU A 116 13.14 -8.69 -8.05
C LEU A 116 11.88 -9.52 -8.32
N GLU A 117 10.73 -9.09 -7.78
CA GLU A 117 9.45 -9.74 -8.08
C GLU A 117 9.04 -9.55 -9.53
N SER A 118 9.23 -8.35 -10.07
CA SER A 118 8.91 -8.04 -11.46
C SER A 118 9.77 -8.82 -12.43
N GLU A 119 11.05 -9.03 -12.12
CA GLU A 119 11.93 -9.91 -12.89
C GLU A 119 11.42 -11.36 -12.91
N LYS A 120 11.01 -11.89 -11.75
CA LYS A 120 10.42 -13.24 -11.65
C LYS A 120 9.14 -13.35 -12.45
N ALA A 121 8.25 -12.36 -12.36
CA ALA A 121 7.00 -12.32 -13.13
C ALA A 121 7.29 -12.30 -14.63
N GLY A 122 8.25 -11.47 -15.08
CA GLY A 122 8.66 -11.41 -16.49
C GLY A 122 9.25 -12.73 -16.99
N MET A 123 10.10 -13.39 -16.19
CA MET A 123 10.62 -14.73 -16.51
C MET A 123 9.51 -15.78 -16.53
N GLY A 124 8.55 -15.71 -15.61
CA GLY A 124 7.38 -16.60 -15.58
C GLY A 124 6.54 -16.46 -16.83
N ALA A 125 6.19 -15.24 -17.19
CA ALA A 125 5.43 -14.93 -18.38
C ALA A 125 6.17 -15.36 -19.67
N GLY A 126 7.48 -15.12 -19.75
CA GLY A 126 8.31 -15.54 -20.87
C GLY A 126 8.34 -17.07 -21.05
N ARG A 127 8.41 -17.83 -19.97
CA ARG A 127 8.33 -19.31 -20.01
C ARG A 127 6.96 -19.78 -20.43
N TYR A 128 5.90 -19.13 -19.93
CA TYR A 128 4.53 -19.46 -20.31
C TYR A 128 4.32 -19.28 -21.83
N VAL A 129 4.75 -18.17 -22.39
CA VAL A 129 4.63 -17.91 -23.83
C VAL A 129 5.44 -18.89 -24.67
N SER A 130 6.63 -19.31 -24.18
CA SER A 130 7.53 -20.19 -24.94
C SER A 130 7.15 -21.68 -24.85
N ASN A 131 6.67 -22.12 -23.69
CA ASN A 131 6.50 -23.54 -23.38
C ASN A 131 5.04 -23.94 -23.17
N GLY A 132 4.11 -23.01 -23.15
CA GLY A 132 2.74 -23.21 -22.71
C GLY A 132 2.65 -23.24 -21.17
N GLU A 133 1.75 -24.06 -20.64
CA GLU A 133 1.50 -24.16 -19.20
C GLU A 133 2.79 -24.40 -18.39
N VAL A 134 3.00 -23.59 -17.34
CA VAL A 134 4.11 -23.72 -16.40
C VAL A 134 3.60 -24.38 -15.12
N SER A 135 4.34 -25.37 -14.60
CA SER A 135 4.00 -26.07 -13.37
C SER A 135 3.87 -25.09 -12.20
N LYS A 136 2.71 -25.11 -11.53
CA LYS A 136 2.40 -24.34 -10.31
C LYS A 136 2.70 -25.25 -9.11
N ASN A 137 3.89 -25.13 -8.52
CA ASN A 137 4.34 -26.05 -7.47
C ASN A 137 4.03 -25.57 -6.06
N CYS A 138 4.05 -24.26 -5.80
CA CYS A 138 3.73 -23.74 -4.49
C CYS A 138 3.12 -22.33 -4.54
N VAL A 139 2.18 -22.08 -3.63
CA VAL A 139 1.60 -20.76 -3.41
C VAL A 139 2.55 -19.94 -2.55
N VAL A 140 2.85 -18.73 -2.98
CA VAL A 140 3.61 -17.76 -2.19
C VAL A 140 2.66 -17.04 -1.24
N LYS A 141 2.89 -17.19 0.06
CA LYS A 141 2.13 -16.46 1.09
C LYS A 141 3.04 -15.50 1.82
N THR A 142 2.56 -14.28 2.00
CA THR A 142 3.21 -13.28 2.84
C THR A 142 2.64 -13.35 4.26
N ILE A 143 3.50 -13.41 5.27
CA ILE A 143 3.14 -13.28 6.67
C ILE A 143 4.03 -12.19 7.26
N ASN A 144 3.43 -11.08 7.73
CA ASN A 144 4.15 -9.92 8.30
C ASN A 144 5.28 -9.37 7.40
N GLY A 145 5.04 -9.29 6.09
CA GLY A 145 6.04 -8.82 5.13
C GLY A 145 7.16 -9.81 4.80
N ILE A 146 7.11 -11.04 5.34
CA ILE A 146 8.05 -12.11 5.04
C ILE A 146 7.39 -13.10 4.07
N ILE A 147 8.06 -13.42 2.97
CA ILE A 147 7.60 -14.38 1.97
C ILE A 147 7.92 -15.80 2.48
N PHE A 148 6.90 -16.61 2.69
CA PHE A 148 7.06 -18.04 2.98
C PHE A 148 6.70 -18.86 1.74
N ARG A 149 7.57 -19.80 1.38
CA ARG A 149 7.23 -20.91 0.48
C ARG A 149 6.51 -21.99 1.29
N MET A 150 5.32 -22.35 0.89
CA MET A 150 4.63 -23.56 1.38
C MET A 150 4.58 -24.58 0.27
#